data_f8fb7091548b00ea30facc5ffed54a84
#
_entry.id   f8fb7091548b00ea30facc5ffed54a84
#
_cell.length_a   1.000
_cell.length_b   1.000
_cell.length_c   1.000
_cell.angle_alpha   90.00
_cell.angle_beta   90.00
_cell.angle_gamma   90.00
#
_symmetry.space_group_name_H-M   'P 1'
#
loop_
_entity.id
_entity.type
_entity.pdbx_description
1 polymer ?
#
loop_
_entity_poly.entity_id
_entity_poly.type
_entity_poly.pdbx_seq_one_letter_code
_entity_poly.pdbx_strand_id
1 'polypeptide(L)'
;LGAGIITQKKKQSFIEKTMLWIRGNVFIPDARVFWVKPSVKYLKKYIKENNIETIITTGPPHSLHLIGLDLKKQLNVNWIADFRDPWTTIGYHKELKLSKWASAKHKSLEKEVMNTCDTILVTSPTTKTEFESITNKPIEVITNGYDVEKIERKPLDENFTLAHIGSFLSERNPQILWESLSELIHENEAFAKHFKLKLIGAVSKEVLQSISDFKLDDFVQN
;
A
#
# COMPACT_ATOMS: atom_id res chain seq x y z
N LEU A 1 11.09 9.86 5.59
CA LEU A 1 9.87 9.71 6.38
C LEU A 1 9.26 8.37 6.03
N GLY A 2 9.32 7.38 6.95
CA GLY A 2 8.69 6.08 6.74
C GLY A 2 7.16 6.23 6.61
N ALA A 3 6.52 5.36 5.82
CA ALA A 3 5.07 5.38 5.60
C ALA A 3 4.25 5.37 6.91
N GLY A 4 4.79 4.80 8.00
CA GLY A 4 4.15 4.78 9.31
C GLY A 4 4.00 6.13 10.03
N ILE A 5 4.72 7.18 9.59
CA ILE A 5 4.63 8.51 10.21
C ILE A 5 3.43 9.31 9.66
N ILE A 6 2.96 8.97 8.47
CA ILE A 6 1.84 9.69 7.81
C ILE A 6 0.50 9.36 8.47
N THR A 7 0.39 8.20 9.10
CA THR A 7 -0.87 7.66 9.63
C THR A 7 -1.12 7.92 11.11
N GLN A 8 -0.15 8.48 11.85
CA GLN A 8 -0.43 8.98 13.19
C GLN A 8 -1.17 10.33 13.07
N LYS A 9 -2.40 10.41 13.56
CA LYS A 9 -3.15 11.67 13.75
C LYS A 9 -2.50 12.58 14.79
N LYS A 10 -1.21 12.88 14.64
CA LYS A 10 -0.59 14.00 15.33
C LYS A 10 -1.23 15.28 14.81
N LYS A 11 -1.52 16.25 15.68
CA LYS A 11 -1.88 17.61 15.25
C LYS A 11 -0.74 18.11 14.33
N GLN A 12 -0.96 17.96 13.02
CA GLN A 12 0.01 18.39 12.02
C GLN A 12 0.20 19.90 12.12
N SER A 13 1.44 20.34 12.20
CA SER A 13 1.82 21.74 12.10
C SER A 13 1.29 22.32 10.78
N PHE A 14 1.09 23.64 10.73
CA PHE A 14 0.72 24.34 9.49
C PHE A 14 1.73 24.09 8.37
N ILE A 15 3.02 24.04 8.69
CA ILE A 15 4.11 23.75 7.75
C ILE A 15 3.96 22.31 7.19
N GLU A 16 3.69 21.32 8.04
CA GLU A 16 3.50 19.93 7.60
C GLU A 16 2.29 19.79 6.66
N LYS A 17 1.20 20.49 6.98
CA LYS A 17 0.00 20.50 6.11
C LYS A 17 0.29 21.12 4.74
N THR A 18 1.06 22.21 4.72
CA THR A 18 1.46 22.88 3.47
C THR A 18 2.39 21.99 2.65
N MET A 19 3.36 21.35 3.30
CA MET A 19 4.28 20.41 2.61
C MET A 19 3.55 19.19 2.03
N LEU A 20 2.57 18.63 2.76
CA LEU A 20 1.73 17.53 2.25
C LEU A 20 0.88 17.99 1.07
N TRP A 21 0.32 19.19 1.14
CA TRP A 21 -0.45 19.76 0.03
C TRP A 21 0.43 19.95 -1.22
N ILE A 22 1.62 20.54 -1.08
CA ILE A 22 2.58 20.72 -2.18
C ILE A 22 2.96 19.36 -2.76
N ARG A 23 3.26 18.37 -1.89
CA ARG A 23 3.62 17.00 -2.31
C ARG A 23 2.53 16.35 -3.18
N GLY A 24 1.27 16.50 -2.81
CA GLY A 24 0.17 15.89 -3.54
C GLY A 24 -0.29 16.65 -4.77
N ASN A 25 -0.12 17.98 -4.78
CA ASN A 25 -0.72 18.84 -5.82
C ASN A 25 0.29 19.37 -6.86
N VAL A 26 1.58 19.42 -6.51
CA VAL A 26 2.64 19.92 -7.42
C VAL A 26 3.49 18.78 -7.95
N PHE A 27 3.82 17.78 -7.11
CA PHE A 27 4.64 16.63 -7.48
C PHE A 27 3.75 15.44 -7.91
N ILE A 28 3.20 15.50 -9.11
CA ILE A 28 2.32 14.47 -9.65
C ILE A 28 3.09 13.60 -10.66
N PRO A 29 3.14 12.27 -10.45
CA PRO A 29 2.40 11.46 -9.47
C PRO A 29 3.05 11.39 -8.09
N ASP A 30 4.32 11.72 -7.96
CA ASP A 30 5.10 11.65 -6.73
C ASP A 30 6.36 12.54 -6.82
N ALA A 31 7.12 12.62 -5.72
CA ALA A 31 8.29 13.49 -5.61
C ALA A 31 9.44 13.15 -6.59
N ARG A 32 9.37 12.02 -7.28
CA ARG A 32 10.37 11.58 -8.27
C ARG A 32 10.01 11.91 -9.72
N VAL A 33 8.94 12.67 -9.93
CA VAL A 33 8.47 13.05 -11.28
C VAL A 33 9.57 13.71 -12.14
N PHE A 34 10.51 14.43 -11.53
CA PHE A 34 11.63 15.04 -12.26
C PHE A 34 12.64 14.03 -12.83
N TRP A 35 12.62 12.78 -12.38
CA TRP A 35 13.43 11.71 -12.97
C TRP A 35 12.92 11.28 -14.35
N VAL A 36 11.64 11.47 -14.64
CA VAL A 36 11.02 10.96 -15.85
C VAL A 36 11.79 11.40 -17.09
N LYS A 37 11.91 12.70 -17.33
CA LYS A 37 12.56 13.21 -18.55
C LYS A 37 14.02 12.78 -18.74
N PRO A 38 14.93 12.93 -17.73
CA PRO A 38 16.32 12.50 -17.88
C PRO A 38 16.43 10.98 -18.04
N SER A 39 15.61 10.20 -17.35
CA SER A 39 15.60 8.73 -17.48
C SER A 39 15.15 8.29 -18.87
N VAL A 40 14.07 8.87 -19.40
CA VAL A 40 13.62 8.57 -20.77
C VAL A 40 14.69 8.89 -21.79
N LYS A 41 15.37 10.05 -21.68
CA LYS A 41 16.46 10.42 -22.58
C LYS A 41 17.60 9.41 -22.57
N TYR A 42 18.03 8.97 -21.39
CA TYR A 42 19.09 7.98 -21.22
C TYR A 42 18.66 6.60 -21.72
N LEU A 43 17.51 6.11 -21.22
CA LEU A 43 17.03 4.77 -21.52
C LEU A 43 16.66 4.58 -22.99
N LYS A 44 16.17 5.61 -23.67
CA LYS A 44 15.89 5.54 -25.12
C LYS A 44 17.13 5.20 -25.94
N LYS A 45 18.29 5.74 -25.56
CA LYS A 45 19.57 5.41 -26.19
C LYS A 45 19.98 3.99 -25.84
N TYR A 46 19.98 3.67 -24.53
CA TYR A 46 20.38 2.38 -23.99
C TYR A 46 19.59 1.20 -24.57
N ILE A 47 18.26 1.33 -24.66
CA ILE A 47 17.35 0.33 -25.22
C ILE A 47 17.71 0.02 -26.67
N LYS A 48 17.98 1.06 -27.48
CA LYS A 48 18.33 0.90 -28.89
C LYS A 48 19.72 0.25 -29.08
N GLU A 49 20.70 0.69 -28.30
CA GLU A 49 22.08 0.17 -28.37
C GLU A 49 22.19 -1.28 -27.94
N ASN A 50 21.31 -1.75 -27.04
CA ASN A 50 21.33 -3.11 -26.51
C ASN A 50 20.20 -4.01 -27.08
N ASN A 51 19.45 -3.54 -28.08
CA ASN A 51 18.33 -4.28 -28.70
C ASN A 51 17.32 -4.82 -27.68
N ILE A 52 16.95 -4.01 -26.68
CA ILE A 52 15.99 -4.40 -25.65
C ILE A 52 14.57 -4.31 -26.23
N GLU A 53 13.86 -5.42 -26.24
CA GLU A 53 12.51 -5.53 -26.79
C GLU A 53 11.42 -5.40 -25.73
N THR A 54 11.74 -5.73 -24.47
CA THR A 54 10.78 -5.70 -23.36
C THR A 54 11.31 -4.88 -22.20
N ILE A 55 10.47 -4.02 -21.66
CA ILE A 55 10.75 -3.24 -20.45
C ILE A 55 9.70 -3.53 -19.37
N ILE A 56 10.11 -3.48 -18.11
CA ILE A 56 9.23 -3.59 -16.96
C ILE A 56 9.41 -2.34 -16.11
N THR A 57 8.30 -1.72 -15.72
CA THR A 57 8.30 -0.64 -14.74
C THR A 57 7.54 -1.08 -13.51
N THR A 58 8.07 -0.83 -12.31
CA THR A 58 7.44 -1.22 -11.05
C THR A 58 7.13 0.00 -10.19
N GLY A 59 5.94 0.10 -9.65
CA GLY A 59 5.47 1.19 -8.81
C GLY A 59 4.78 0.70 -7.52
N PRO A 60 4.79 1.51 -6.44
CA PRO A 60 5.32 2.87 -6.32
C PRO A 60 6.87 2.93 -6.30
N PRO A 61 7.47 4.07 -6.68
CA PRO A 61 6.84 5.32 -7.09
C PRO A 61 6.26 5.25 -8.51
N HIS A 62 5.06 5.83 -8.70
CA HIS A 62 4.33 5.72 -9.98
C HIS A 62 4.93 6.59 -11.10
N SER A 63 5.83 7.53 -10.78
CA SER A 63 6.66 8.22 -11.76
C SER A 63 7.49 7.25 -12.63
N LEU A 64 7.82 6.05 -12.15
CA LEU A 64 8.48 5.03 -12.97
C LEU A 64 7.58 4.54 -14.11
N HIS A 65 6.27 4.47 -13.90
CA HIS A 65 5.34 4.14 -14.98
C HIS A 65 5.26 5.24 -16.04
N LEU A 66 5.49 6.52 -15.66
CA LEU A 66 5.58 7.59 -16.66
C LEU A 66 6.82 7.47 -17.55
N ILE A 67 7.92 6.91 -17.02
CA ILE A 67 9.09 6.57 -17.83
C ILE A 67 8.71 5.48 -18.85
N GLY A 68 8.05 4.41 -18.41
CA GLY A 68 7.56 3.36 -19.29
C GLY A 68 6.61 3.87 -20.36
N LEU A 69 5.67 4.74 -19.97
CA LEU A 69 4.70 5.39 -20.86
C LEU A 69 5.40 6.18 -21.98
N ASP A 70 6.36 7.03 -21.62
CA ASP A 70 7.08 7.85 -22.59
C ASP A 70 8.00 7.01 -23.50
N LEU A 71 8.61 5.94 -22.95
CA LEU A 71 9.42 5.01 -23.75
C LEU A 71 8.53 4.21 -24.72
N LYS A 72 7.41 3.68 -24.28
CA LYS A 72 6.43 2.96 -25.13
C LYS A 72 5.92 3.81 -26.28
N LYS A 73 5.63 5.09 -26.05
CA LYS A 73 5.20 6.03 -27.08
C LYS A 73 6.27 6.36 -28.12
N GLN A 74 7.56 6.25 -27.76
CA GLN A 74 8.68 6.63 -28.59
C GLN A 74 9.43 5.47 -29.22
N LEU A 75 9.21 4.25 -28.69
CA LEU A 75 9.89 3.04 -29.12
C LEU A 75 8.88 1.90 -29.29
N ASN A 76 9.21 0.94 -30.17
CA ASN A 76 8.42 -0.28 -30.33
C ASN A 76 8.89 -1.35 -29.33
N VAL A 77 8.67 -1.10 -28.04
CA VAL A 77 9.00 -2.04 -26.95
C VAL A 77 7.74 -2.66 -26.37
N ASN A 78 7.82 -3.90 -25.95
CA ASN A 78 6.79 -4.51 -25.10
C ASN A 78 6.94 -3.95 -23.69
N TRP A 79 5.86 -3.43 -23.10
CA TRP A 79 5.91 -2.79 -21.79
C TRP A 79 4.98 -3.45 -20.79
N ILE A 80 5.57 -3.97 -19.69
CA ILE A 80 4.87 -4.53 -18.55
C ILE A 80 4.88 -3.51 -17.43
N ALA A 81 3.69 -3.14 -16.93
CA ALA A 81 3.52 -2.24 -15.81
C ALA A 81 3.19 -3.03 -14.54
N ASP A 82 4.14 -3.13 -13.61
CA ASP A 82 4.01 -3.85 -12.34
C ASP A 82 3.53 -2.89 -11.24
N PHE A 83 2.25 -3.01 -10.88
CA PHE A 83 1.61 -2.27 -9.81
C PHE A 83 1.65 -3.09 -8.51
N ARG A 84 2.71 -2.93 -7.74
CA ARG A 84 2.80 -3.54 -6.39
C ARG A 84 1.73 -3.02 -5.45
N ASP A 85 1.33 -1.76 -5.63
CA ASP A 85 0.22 -1.11 -4.96
C ASP A 85 -0.63 -0.33 -5.97
N PRO A 86 -1.95 -0.20 -5.75
CA PRO A 86 -2.80 0.68 -6.58
C PRO A 86 -2.34 2.14 -6.47
N TRP A 87 -2.57 2.92 -7.53
CA TRP A 87 -2.11 4.32 -7.56
C TRP A 87 -3.09 5.26 -6.89
N THR A 88 -4.32 5.35 -7.39
CA THR A 88 -5.30 6.35 -6.90
C THR A 88 -6.23 5.83 -5.81
N THR A 89 -6.37 4.51 -5.67
CA THR A 89 -7.26 3.89 -4.68
C THR A 89 -6.57 3.54 -3.36
N ILE A 90 -5.24 3.66 -3.28
CA ILE A 90 -4.50 3.38 -2.06
C ILE A 90 -4.84 4.38 -0.93
N GLY A 91 -4.99 3.88 0.31
CA GLY A 91 -5.50 4.65 1.45
C GLY A 91 -4.78 5.97 1.71
N TYR A 92 -3.43 5.99 1.67
CA TYR A 92 -2.65 7.21 1.93
C TYR A 92 -2.87 8.33 0.88
N HIS A 93 -3.41 8.01 -0.30
CA HIS A 93 -3.69 9.01 -1.33
C HIS A 93 -4.74 10.03 -0.86
N LYS A 94 -5.67 9.61 0.01
CA LYS A 94 -6.67 10.47 0.64
C LYS A 94 -6.03 11.50 1.58
N GLU A 95 -4.92 11.13 2.22
CA GLU A 95 -4.20 12.01 3.17
C GLU A 95 -3.46 13.18 2.48
N LEU A 96 -3.22 13.09 1.17
CA LEU A 96 -2.49 14.11 0.41
C LEU A 96 -3.29 15.41 0.19
N LYS A 97 -4.57 15.48 0.60
CA LYS A 97 -5.44 16.65 0.45
C LYS A 97 -5.43 17.23 -0.96
N LEU A 98 -5.64 16.37 -1.93
CA LEU A 98 -5.59 16.72 -3.35
C LEU A 98 -6.68 17.74 -3.70
N SER A 99 -6.32 18.74 -4.49
CA SER A 99 -7.28 19.57 -5.22
C SER A 99 -8.04 18.73 -6.25
N LYS A 100 -9.19 19.21 -6.70
CA LYS A 100 -9.97 18.54 -7.75
C LYS A 100 -9.14 18.34 -9.03
N TRP A 101 -8.33 19.34 -9.38
CA TRP A 101 -7.43 19.25 -10.53
C TRP A 101 -6.35 18.18 -10.35
N ALA A 102 -5.65 18.17 -9.20
CA ALA A 102 -4.62 17.17 -8.94
C ALA A 102 -5.19 15.75 -8.93
N SER A 103 -6.34 15.55 -8.28
CA SER A 103 -7.04 14.27 -8.28
C SER A 103 -7.40 13.81 -9.70
N ALA A 104 -7.96 14.70 -10.53
CA ALA A 104 -8.27 14.39 -11.92
C ALA A 104 -7.00 14.08 -12.73
N LYS A 105 -5.89 14.79 -12.48
CA LYS A 105 -4.62 14.55 -13.14
C LYS A 105 -4.03 13.19 -12.79
N HIS A 106 -4.04 12.80 -11.51
CA HIS A 106 -3.61 11.46 -11.07
C HIS A 106 -4.41 10.36 -11.78
N LYS A 107 -5.74 10.44 -11.76
CA LYS A 107 -6.63 9.47 -12.42
C LYS A 107 -6.40 9.39 -13.94
N SER A 108 -6.20 10.55 -14.57
CA SER A 108 -5.90 10.60 -15.99
C SER A 108 -4.58 9.91 -16.34
N LEU A 109 -3.53 10.15 -15.55
CA LEU A 109 -2.23 9.50 -15.74
C LEU A 109 -2.28 8.00 -15.49
N GLU A 110 -2.94 7.57 -14.41
CA GLU A 110 -3.15 6.15 -14.11
C GLU A 110 -3.86 5.44 -15.26
N LYS A 111 -4.98 6.02 -15.74
CA LYS A 111 -5.73 5.48 -16.87
C LYS A 111 -4.89 5.43 -18.16
N GLU A 112 -4.08 6.45 -18.40
CA GLU A 112 -3.22 6.52 -19.59
C GLU A 112 -2.14 5.42 -19.55
N VAL A 113 -1.49 5.23 -18.39
CA VAL A 113 -0.52 4.15 -18.15
C VAL A 113 -1.17 2.79 -18.40
N MET A 114 -2.30 2.52 -17.75
CA MET A 114 -2.98 1.22 -17.84
C MET A 114 -3.49 0.90 -19.24
N ASN A 115 -3.85 1.90 -20.04
CA ASN A 115 -4.33 1.68 -21.41
C ASN A 115 -3.22 1.69 -22.48
N THR A 116 -2.00 2.10 -22.12
CA THR A 116 -0.85 2.15 -23.04
C THR A 116 0.10 0.98 -22.87
N CYS A 117 0.26 0.43 -21.67
CA CYS A 117 1.08 -0.77 -21.44
C CYS A 117 0.47 -1.98 -22.17
N ASP A 118 1.29 -3.01 -22.37
CA ASP A 118 0.87 -4.25 -23.02
C ASP A 118 0.29 -5.23 -22.00
N THR A 119 0.87 -5.27 -20.80
CA THR A 119 0.42 -6.13 -19.70
C THR A 119 0.56 -5.40 -18.37
N ILE A 120 -0.37 -5.65 -17.47
CA ILE A 120 -0.36 -5.13 -16.10
C ILE A 120 -0.12 -6.30 -15.15
N LEU A 121 0.78 -6.12 -14.20
CA LEU A 121 0.95 -7.02 -13.06
C LEU A 121 0.40 -6.37 -11.80
N VAL A 122 -0.29 -7.15 -10.99
CA VAL A 122 -0.82 -6.74 -9.67
C VAL A 122 -0.54 -7.81 -8.62
N THR A 123 -0.52 -7.42 -7.35
CA THR A 123 -0.17 -8.33 -6.25
C THR A 123 -1.37 -9.03 -5.63
N SER A 124 -2.60 -8.66 -6.02
CA SER A 124 -3.81 -9.28 -5.44
C SER A 124 -4.97 -9.39 -6.45
N PRO A 125 -5.85 -10.40 -6.29
CA PRO A 125 -7.08 -10.52 -7.09
C PRO A 125 -7.99 -9.30 -6.95
N THR A 126 -8.07 -8.70 -5.75
CA THR A 126 -8.89 -7.50 -5.52
C THR A 126 -8.42 -6.33 -6.38
N THR A 127 -7.11 -6.08 -6.44
CA THR A 127 -6.54 -5.03 -7.29
C THR A 127 -6.80 -5.32 -8.77
N LYS A 128 -6.74 -6.59 -9.19
CA LYS A 128 -7.11 -6.99 -10.55
C LYS A 128 -8.55 -6.56 -10.88
N THR A 129 -9.52 -6.93 -10.03
CA THR A 129 -10.93 -6.56 -10.21
C THR A 129 -11.15 -5.05 -10.27
N GLU A 130 -10.45 -4.28 -9.42
CA GLU A 130 -10.51 -2.81 -9.47
C GLU A 130 -10.00 -2.29 -10.82
N PHE A 131 -8.89 -2.80 -11.32
CA PHE A 131 -8.26 -2.34 -12.56
C PHE A 131 -9.02 -2.74 -13.82
N GLU A 132 -9.73 -3.88 -13.81
CA GLU A 132 -10.63 -4.29 -14.87
C GLU A 132 -11.75 -3.26 -15.16
N SER A 133 -12.08 -2.41 -14.18
CA SER A 133 -13.01 -1.29 -14.38
C SER A 133 -12.39 -0.10 -15.13
N ILE A 134 -11.06 -0.04 -15.25
CA ILE A 134 -10.30 1.09 -15.82
C ILE A 134 -9.78 0.77 -17.23
N THR A 135 -9.44 -0.50 -17.50
CA THR A 135 -8.79 -0.94 -18.72
C THR A 135 -9.23 -2.34 -19.16
N ASN A 136 -9.13 -2.60 -20.47
CA ASN A 136 -9.32 -3.93 -21.06
C ASN A 136 -7.98 -4.63 -21.35
N LYS A 137 -6.86 -4.10 -20.89
CA LYS A 137 -5.55 -4.72 -21.08
C LYS A 137 -5.41 -5.98 -20.22
N PRO A 138 -4.57 -6.96 -20.63
CA PRO A 138 -4.29 -8.13 -19.82
C PRO A 138 -3.77 -7.75 -18.44
N ILE A 139 -4.36 -8.35 -17.38
CA ILE A 139 -3.96 -8.13 -15.99
C ILE A 139 -3.66 -9.49 -15.36
N GLU A 140 -2.40 -9.67 -14.95
CA GLU A 140 -1.93 -10.89 -14.30
C GLU A 140 -1.69 -10.65 -12.80
N VAL A 141 -2.06 -11.64 -11.99
CA VAL A 141 -1.84 -11.59 -10.54
C VAL A 141 -0.57 -12.34 -10.20
N ILE A 142 0.43 -11.63 -9.70
CA ILE A 142 1.67 -12.22 -9.16
C ILE A 142 1.81 -11.73 -7.72
N THR A 143 1.48 -12.58 -6.77
CA THR A 143 1.55 -12.24 -5.34
C THR A 143 2.99 -12.07 -4.87
N ASN A 144 3.19 -11.35 -3.76
CA ASN A 144 4.48 -11.30 -3.11
C ASN A 144 4.94 -12.72 -2.73
N GLY A 145 6.18 -13.04 -3.03
CA GLY A 145 6.81 -14.29 -2.66
C GLY A 145 7.34 -14.27 -1.23
N TYR A 146 7.73 -15.43 -0.74
CA TYR A 146 8.44 -15.62 0.52
C TYR A 146 9.44 -16.77 0.36
N ASP A 147 10.54 -16.68 1.10
CA ASP A 147 11.50 -17.77 1.18
C ASP A 147 11.04 -18.81 2.20
N VAL A 148 11.03 -20.07 1.78
CA VAL A 148 10.66 -21.18 2.66
C VAL A 148 11.90 -21.59 3.46
N GLU A 149 12.09 -20.99 4.62
CA GLU A 149 12.98 -21.57 5.63
C GLU A 149 12.29 -22.78 6.27
N LYS A 150 13.05 -23.86 6.53
CA LYS A 150 12.56 -24.98 7.34
C LYS A 150 12.37 -24.48 8.77
N ILE A 151 11.15 -24.04 9.06
CA ILE A 151 10.78 -23.67 10.43
C ILE A 151 10.44 -24.98 11.17
N GLU A 152 11.22 -25.28 12.20
CA GLU A 152 10.87 -26.35 13.13
C GLU A 152 9.54 -26.00 13.80
N ARG A 153 8.57 -26.93 13.75
CA ARG A 153 7.29 -26.75 14.44
C ARG A 153 7.53 -26.67 15.93
N LYS A 154 7.31 -25.51 16.51
CA LYS A 154 7.26 -25.35 17.97
C LYS A 154 5.93 -25.90 18.50
N PRO A 155 5.89 -26.37 19.76
CA PRO A 155 4.65 -26.70 20.41
C PRO A 155 3.72 -25.47 20.42
N LEU A 156 2.41 -25.71 20.40
CA LEU A 156 1.42 -24.66 20.52
C LEU A 156 1.51 -23.99 21.90
N ASP A 157 1.18 -22.71 21.96
CA ASP A 157 1.05 -22.01 23.24
C ASP A 157 -0.03 -22.68 24.10
N GLU A 158 0.17 -22.70 25.42
CA GLU A 158 -0.86 -23.17 26.37
C GLU A 158 -2.09 -22.26 26.39
N ASN A 159 -1.90 -20.99 26.05
CA ASN A 159 -2.95 -20.00 25.94
C ASN A 159 -3.44 -19.85 24.49
N PHE A 160 -4.69 -19.45 24.34
CA PHE A 160 -5.20 -18.97 23.06
C PHE A 160 -4.67 -17.55 22.79
N THR A 161 -3.64 -17.48 21.97
CA THR A 161 -2.96 -16.22 21.65
C THR A 161 -3.40 -15.70 20.30
N LEU A 162 -4.00 -14.51 20.27
CA LEU A 162 -4.22 -13.74 19.06
C LEU A 162 -3.11 -12.72 18.91
N ALA A 163 -2.34 -12.77 17.82
CA ALA A 163 -1.21 -11.87 17.62
C ALA A 163 -1.39 -10.99 16.37
N HIS A 164 -1.10 -9.69 16.53
CA HIS A 164 -0.88 -8.80 15.39
C HIS A 164 0.61 -8.46 15.33
N ILE A 165 1.22 -8.70 14.17
CA ILE A 165 2.64 -8.44 13.92
C ILE A 165 2.77 -7.41 12.82
N GLY A 166 3.32 -6.24 13.15
CA GLY A 166 3.51 -5.13 12.20
C GLY A 166 2.90 -3.82 12.67
N SER A 167 2.66 -2.88 11.74
CA SER A 167 2.04 -1.59 12.05
C SER A 167 0.52 -1.71 12.10
N PHE A 168 -0.06 -1.46 13.26
CA PHE A 168 -1.52 -1.48 13.46
C PHE A 168 -2.05 -0.05 13.40
N LEU A 169 -2.44 0.36 12.19
CA LEU A 169 -2.86 1.71 11.90
C LEU A 169 -4.34 1.95 12.25
N SER A 170 -4.71 3.19 12.55
CA SER A 170 -6.07 3.58 12.90
C SER A 170 -7.12 3.20 11.84
N GLU A 171 -6.74 3.22 10.57
CA GLU A 171 -7.62 2.82 9.46
C GLU A 171 -7.92 1.31 9.41
N ARG A 172 -7.12 0.51 10.10
CA ARG A 172 -7.27 -0.95 10.20
C ARG A 172 -7.84 -1.39 11.53
N ASN A 173 -8.39 -0.46 12.32
CA ASN A 173 -8.95 -0.72 13.64
C ASN A 173 -10.25 -1.56 13.52
N PRO A 174 -10.25 -2.85 13.89
CA PRO A 174 -11.37 -3.75 13.68
C PRO A 174 -12.35 -3.69 14.87
N GLN A 175 -13.22 -2.70 14.93
CA GLN A 175 -14.16 -2.49 16.04
C GLN A 175 -14.95 -3.76 16.40
N ILE A 176 -15.44 -4.46 15.37
CA ILE A 176 -16.20 -5.71 15.54
C ILE A 176 -15.38 -6.82 16.24
N LEU A 177 -14.07 -6.85 16.03
CA LEU A 177 -13.20 -7.82 16.72
C LEU A 177 -13.12 -7.50 18.22
N TRP A 178 -12.96 -6.22 18.57
CA TRP A 178 -12.89 -5.81 19.96
C TRP A 178 -14.19 -6.09 20.70
N GLU A 179 -15.33 -5.80 20.07
CA GLU A 179 -16.65 -6.11 20.58
C GLU A 179 -16.83 -7.62 20.82
N SER A 180 -16.55 -8.45 19.80
CA SER A 180 -16.67 -9.91 19.91
C SER A 180 -15.74 -10.51 20.98
N LEU A 181 -14.51 -10.00 21.11
CA LEU A 181 -13.59 -10.45 22.14
C LEU A 181 -14.06 -10.07 23.55
N SER A 182 -14.59 -8.86 23.72
CA SER A 182 -15.18 -8.41 24.97
C SER A 182 -16.37 -9.27 25.39
N GLU A 183 -17.27 -9.60 24.47
CA GLU A 183 -18.40 -10.48 24.68
C GLU A 183 -17.95 -11.89 25.09
N LEU A 184 -17.02 -12.49 24.34
CA LEU A 184 -16.49 -13.83 24.63
C LEU A 184 -15.81 -13.90 25.99
N ILE A 185 -15.07 -12.88 26.39
CA ILE A 185 -14.43 -12.80 27.71
C ILE A 185 -15.47 -12.73 28.82
N HIS A 186 -16.56 -11.99 28.57
CA HIS A 186 -17.63 -11.84 29.57
C HIS A 186 -18.47 -13.11 29.72
N GLU A 187 -18.73 -13.81 28.64
CA GLU A 187 -19.62 -14.98 28.59
C GLU A 187 -18.91 -16.32 28.89
N ASN A 188 -17.57 -16.36 28.76
CA ASN A 188 -16.82 -17.60 28.87
C ASN A 188 -15.56 -17.45 29.72
N GLU A 189 -15.68 -17.84 31.00
CA GLU A 189 -14.56 -17.79 31.98
C GLU A 189 -13.34 -18.60 31.52
N ALA A 190 -13.53 -19.74 30.86
CA ALA A 190 -12.42 -20.55 30.36
C ALA A 190 -11.68 -19.83 29.23
N PHE A 191 -12.39 -19.14 28.35
CA PHE A 191 -11.78 -18.30 27.31
C PHE A 191 -11.04 -17.13 27.97
N ALA A 192 -11.66 -16.40 28.88
CA ALA A 192 -11.05 -15.27 29.57
C ALA A 192 -9.75 -15.64 30.27
N LYS A 193 -9.71 -16.83 30.92
CA LYS A 193 -8.52 -17.31 31.62
C LYS A 193 -7.34 -17.58 30.70
N HIS A 194 -7.58 -18.03 29.48
CA HIS A 194 -6.54 -18.48 28.54
C HIS A 194 -6.30 -17.56 27.36
N PHE A 195 -7.12 -16.51 27.20
CA PHE A 195 -6.95 -15.55 26.09
C PHE A 195 -5.78 -14.60 26.32
N LYS A 196 -5.00 -14.37 25.26
CA LYS A 196 -3.93 -13.36 25.20
C LYS A 196 -3.96 -12.64 23.87
N LEU A 197 -3.83 -11.31 23.92
CA LEU A 197 -3.72 -10.45 22.74
C LEU A 197 -2.29 -9.90 22.67
N LYS A 198 -1.51 -10.34 21.68
CA LYS A 198 -0.13 -9.86 21.48
C LYS A 198 -0.10 -8.80 20.37
N LEU A 199 0.45 -7.63 20.67
CA LEU A 199 0.63 -6.53 19.73
C LEU A 199 2.13 -6.28 19.52
N ILE A 200 2.67 -6.78 18.42
CA ILE A 200 4.10 -6.71 18.11
C ILE A 200 4.32 -5.69 16.99
N GLY A 201 4.83 -4.51 17.36
CA GLY A 201 5.10 -3.40 16.41
C GLY A 201 4.47 -2.10 16.83
N ALA A 202 4.35 -1.16 15.88
CA ALA A 202 3.76 0.15 16.16
C ALA A 202 2.23 0.09 16.12
N VAL A 203 1.57 0.43 17.24
CA VAL A 203 0.11 0.46 17.36
C VAL A 203 -0.37 1.91 17.45
N SER A 204 -1.40 2.27 16.71
CA SER A 204 -1.98 3.61 16.76
C SER A 204 -2.72 3.84 18.08
N LYS A 205 -2.80 5.12 18.50
CA LYS A 205 -3.52 5.49 19.73
C LYS A 205 -5.00 5.15 19.66
N GLU A 206 -5.60 5.25 18.48
CA GLU A 206 -7.01 4.93 18.26
C GLU A 206 -7.30 3.44 18.45
N VAL A 207 -6.37 2.57 18.05
CA VAL A 207 -6.49 1.12 18.30
C VAL A 207 -6.37 0.83 19.79
N LEU A 208 -5.36 1.41 20.48
CA LEU A 208 -5.20 1.25 21.94
C LEU A 208 -6.41 1.78 22.71
N GLN A 209 -6.95 2.92 22.27
CA GLN A 209 -8.18 3.47 22.89
C GLN A 209 -9.37 2.52 22.73
N SER A 210 -9.56 1.95 21.52
CA SER A 210 -10.65 0.98 21.32
C SER A 210 -10.48 -0.26 22.18
N ILE A 211 -9.26 -0.80 22.30
CA ILE A 211 -8.96 -1.92 23.21
C ILE A 211 -9.37 -1.58 24.66
N SER A 212 -9.04 -0.38 25.12
CA SER A 212 -9.41 0.09 26.44
C SER A 212 -10.91 0.32 26.60
N ASP A 213 -11.58 0.90 25.61
CA ASP A 213 -13.02 1.13 25.61
C ASP A 213 -13.82 -0.18 25.72
N PHE A 214 -13.30 -1.27 25.11
CA PHE A 214 -13.84 -2.62 25.21
C PHE A 214 -13.31 -3.43 26.40
N LYS A 215 -12.55 -2.82 27.32
CA LYS A 215 -12.00 -3.44 28.56
C LYS A 215 -11.12 -4.68 28.30
N LEU A 216 -10.28 -4.60 27.28
CA LEU A 216 -9.38 -5.68 26.87
C LEU A 216 -7.94 -5.48 27.37
N ASP A 217 -7.64 -4.40 28.11
CA ASP A 217 -6.28 -4.02 28.52
C ASP A 217 -5.55 -5.14 29.30
N ASP A 218 -6.26 -5.84 30.18
CA ASP A 218 -5.69 -6.91 31.03
C ASP A 218 -5.25 -8.15 30.20
N PHE A 219 -5.69 -8.26 28.98
CA PHE A 219 -5.38 -9.37 28.07
C PHE A 219 -4.24 -9.02 27.09
N VAL A 220 -3.84 -7.76 27.03
CA VAL A 220 -2.81 -7.29 26.09
C VAL A 220 -1.41 -7.59 26.62
N GLN A 221 -0.59 -8.21 25.78
CA GLN A 221 0.84 -8.37 25.95
C GLN A 221 1.59 -7.58 24.87
N ASN A 222 2.45 -6.67 25.27
CA ASN A 222 3.34 -5.89 24.40
C ASN A 222 4.76 -6.48 24.41
#